data_f0ae9275ce0b2b3ce59403aad3bec861
#
_entry.id   f0ae9275ce0b2b3ce59403aad3bec861
#
_cell.length_a   1.000
_cell.length_b   1.000
_cell.length_c   1.000
_cell.angle_alpha   90.00
_cell.angle_beta   90.00
_cell.angle_gamma   90.00
#
_symmetry.space_group_name_H-M   'P 1'
#
loop_
_entity.id
_entity.type
_entity.pdbx_description
1 polymer ?
#
loop_
_entity_poly.entity_id
_entity_poly.type
_entity_poly.pdbx_seq_one_letter_code
_entity_poly.pdbx_strand_id
1 'polypeptide(L)'
;EQLNQVLNYMDRVKWPDASPPRLIVNLSDDPKGGVRIGMDLQAPFLRYGKIMVRDFLFNGDYADSVIMAKRFTMRDAETAGFVSLSLQADLKKRTLIWDVRSTAPLVSWAVAIVDEALVPKEMKFLSEPHVQLSGRAVFSENWEGVEHLNALGSGSMGAFSVLGEKFQRASCDFSYENGNFYVTDLDIRHPGGSFSGKVMGVDGEIKIDVHSTLPMKAMLGMARSIAPEDAKLPPALEIRGDPELKVYGSVDMGKGWKGPFQVDRLQIEASVTDVFYQGVEFVSAAARAELIGRSVNVTQLDLVRDDGRVKLEGSYLGTDLVFTLESNLKPELLETLAGNWFSVPEHLQLPEKAVLWVHGR
;
A
#
# COMPACT_ATOMS: atom_id res chain seq x y z
N GLU A 1 35.70 9.52 -11.16
CA GLU A 1 34.62 9.52 -10.15
C GLU A 1 33.52 8.51 -10.49
N GLN A 2 32.96 8.52 -11.72
CA GLN A 2 31.93 7.55 -12.19
C GLN A 2 32.41 6.10 -12.17
N LEU A 3 33.67 5.84 -12.54
CA LEU A 3 34.24 4.49 -12.48
C LEU A 3 34.30 3.97 -11.05
N ASN A 4 34.60 4.84 -10.08
CA ASN A 4 34.64 4.46 -8.65
C ASN A 4 33.27 4.15 -8.09
N GLN A 5 32.20 4.81 -8.58
CA GLN A 5 30.83 4.46 -8.18
C GLN A 5 30.43 3.07 -8.73
N VAL A 6 30.74 2.78 -9.98
CA VAL A 6 30.51 1.44 -10.56
C VAL A 6 31.31 0.37 -9.82
N LEU A 7 32.58 0.65 -9.50
CA LEU A 7 33.42 -0.28 -8.72
C LEU A 7 32.85 -0.53 -7.32
N ASN A 8 32.34 0.51 -6.63
CA ASN A 8 31.67 0.36 -5.33
C ASN A 8 30.42 -0.51 -5.37
N TYR A 9 29.67 -0.50 -6.49
CA TYR A 9 28.57 -1.43 -6.68
C TYR A 9 29.06 -2.85 -6.94
N MET A 10 30.15 -3.01 -7.68
CA MET A 10 30.75 -4.32 -7.96
C MET A 10 31.37 -4.95 -6.71
N ASP A 11 31.88 -4.17 -5.77
CA ASP A 11 32.41 -4.69 -4.50
C ASP A 11 31.35 -5.39 -3.63
N ARG A 12 30.06 -5.10 -3.85
CA ARG A 12 28.94 -5.81 -3.20
C ARG A 12 28.59 -7.14 -3.85
N VAL A 13 29.13 -7.38 -5.05
CA VAL A 13 28.94 -8.62 -5.80
C VAL A 13 30.03 -9.61 -5.39
N LYS A 14 29.62 -10.75 -4.84
CA LYS A 14 30.53 -11.85 -4.45
C LYS A 14 30.25 -13.08 -5.28
N TRP A 15 31.31 -13.66 -5.78
CA TRP A 15 31.29 -14.89 -6.54
C TRP A 15 31.81 -16.01 -5.63
N PRO A 16 31.10 -17.13 -5.47
CA PRO A 16 31.64 -18.29 -4.76
C PRO A 16 32.84 -18.88 -5.52
N ASP A 17 33.92 -19.17 -4.81
CA ASP A 17 35.16 -19.72 -5.40
C ASP A 17 34.95 -21.03 -6.16
N ALA A 18 33.95 -21.82 -5.74
CA ALA A 18 33.62 -23.11 -6.35
C ALA A 18 32.90 -23.00 -7.71
N SER A 19 32.43 -21.81 -8.08
CA SER A 19 31.63 -21.59 -9.30
C SER A 19 31.96 -20.25 -9.92
N PRO A 20 33.15 -20.08 -10.51
CA PRO A 20 33.57 -18.82 -11.10
C PRO A 20 32.65 -18.40 -12.25
N PRO A 21 32.42 -17.11 -12.45
CA PRO A 21 31.67 -16.61 -13.57
C PRO A 21 32.45 -16.80 -14.88
N ARG A 22 31.74 -17.01 -15.97
CA ARG A 22 32.29 -17.02 -17.33
C ARG A 22 31.93 -15.70 -18.01
N LEU A 23 32.95 -14.96 -18.40
CA LEU A 23 32.80 -13.72 -19.18
C LEU A 23 33.41 -13.94 -20.57
N ILE A 24 32.63 -13.62 -21.61
CA ILE A 24 33.09 -13.59 -22.99
C ILE A 24 32.89 -12.14 -23.48
N VAL A 25 33.95 -11.55 -24.00
CA VAL A 25 33.92 -10.23 -24.61
C VAL A 25 34.28 -10.37 -26.08
N ASN A 26 33.41 -9.88 -26.94
CA ASN A 26 33.61 -9.87 -28.40
C ASN A 26 33.78 -8.43 -28.87
N LEU A 27 34.84 -8.17 -29.59
CA LEU A 27 35.12 -6.87 -30.22
C LEU A 27 34.94 -7.01 -31.73
N SER A 28 34.20 -6.10 -32.33
CA SER A 28 34.02 -6.04 -33.80
C SER A 28 33.89 -4.59 -34.25
N ASP A 29 34.10 -4.37 -35.52
CA ASP A 29 33.86 -3.06 -36.15
C ASP A 29 32.32 -2.81 -36.20
N ASP A 30 31.94 -1.58 -35.91
CA ASP A 30 30.53 -1.15 -36.10
C ASP A 30 30.37 -0.71 -37.57
N PRO A 31 29.33 -1.16 -38.30
CA PRO A 31 29.08 -0.71 -39.69
C PRO A 31 28.90 0.81 -39.85
N LYS A 32 28.57 1.52 -38.76
CA LYS A 32 28.45 2.98 -38.71
C LYS A 32 29.76 3.70 -38.39
N GLY A 33 30.86 2.95 -38.23
CA GLY A 33 32.15 3.42 -37.78
C GLY A 33 32.29 3.39 -36.27
N GLY A 34 33.39 2.88 -35.77
CA GLY A 34 33.67 2.70 -34.34
C GLY A 34 33.76 1.23 -33.92
N VAL A 35 33.74 1.00 -32.62
CA VAL A 35 33.88 -0.36 -32.05
C VAL A 35 32.56 -0.79 -31.42
N ARG A 36 32.16 -2.00 -31.76
CA ARG A 36 31.07 -2.71 -31.07
C ARG A 36 31.66 -3.68 -30.08
N ILE A 37 31.16 -3.64 -28.86
CA ILE A 37 31.56 -4.54 -27.77
C ILE A 37 30.36 -5.41 -27.40
N GLY A 38 30.45 -6.69 -27.66
CA GLY A 38 29.49 -7.68 -27.18
C GLY A 38 29.97 -8.29 -25.86
N MET A 39 29.08 -8.50 -24.91
CA MET A 39 29.39 -9.10 -23.62
C MET A 39 28.40 -10.22 -23.30
N ASP A 40 28.94 -11.39 -22.93
CA ASP A 40 28.20 -12.50 -22.36
C ASP A 40 28.78 -12.82 -20.99
N LEU A 41 27.97 -12.70 -19.95
CA LEU A 41 28.33 -13.04 -18.59
C LEU A 41 27.37 -14.11 -18.06
N GLN A 42 27.92 -15.21 -17.62
CA GLN A 42 27.20 -16.33 -17.03
C GLN A 42 27.78 -16.63 -15.66
N ALA A 43 26.92 -16.72 -14.65
CA ALA A 43 27.33 -17.13 -13.32
C ALA A 43 26.32 -18.12 -12.74
N PRO A 44 26.76 -19.34 -12.36
CA PRO A 44 25.87 -20.29 -11.70
C PRO A 44 25.30 -19.75 -10.38
N PHE A 45 26.13 -19.01 -9.65
CA PHE A 45 25.75 -18.32 -8.40
C PHE A 45 26.39 -16.95 -8.31
N LEU A 46 25.63 -16.04 -7.71
CA LEU A 46 26.05 -14.67 -7.44
C LEU A 46 25.42 -14.23 -6.12
N ARG A 47 26.16 -13.57 -5.25
CA ARG A 47 25.65 -12.94 -4.04
C ARG A 47 25.75 -11.42 -4.17
N TYR A 48 24.64 -10.73 -3.96
CA TYR A 48 24.60 -9.28 -3.85
C TYR A 48 24.03 -8.89 -2.46
N GLY A 49 24.88 -8.45 -1.57
CA GLY A 49 24.52 -8.19 -0.17
C GLY A 49 23.95 -9.45 0.51
N LYS A 50 22.67 -9.39 0.90
CA LYS A 50 21.94 -10.52 1.51
C LYS A 50 21.25 -11.45 0.46
N ILE A 51 21.13 -10.99 -0.78
CA ILE A 51 20.45 -11.74 -1.85
C ILE A 51 21.42 -12.74 -2.47
N MET A 52 20.98 -13.97 -2.61
CA MET A 52 21.68 -15.00 -3.36
C MET A 52 20.87 -15.36 -4.60
N VAL A 53 21.49 -15.25 -5.77
CA VAL A 53 20.88 -15.61 -7.05
C VAL A 53 21.63 -16.75 -7.71
N ARG A 54 20.91 -17.51 -8.52
CA ARG A 54 21.45 -18.59 -9.37
C ARG A 54 21.07 -18.35 -10.83
N ASP A 55 21.74 -19.06 -11.69
CA ASP A 55 21.49 -19.05 -13.13
C ASP A 55 21.52 -17.62 -13.72
N PHE A 56 22.48 -16.81 -13.24
CA PHE A 56 22.65 -15.46 -13.74
C PHE A 56 23.17 -15.47 -15.18
N LEU A 57 22.45 -14.80 -16.08
CA LEU A 57 22.80 -14.62 -17.47
C LEU A 57 22.66 -13.16 -17.84
N PHE A 58 23.70 -12.59 -18.40
CA PHE A 58 23.69 -11.29 -19.02
C PHE A 58 24.25 -11.39 -20.45
N ASN A 59 23.51 -10.90 -21.42
CA ASN A 59 23.98 -10.71 -22.79
C ASN A 59 23.65 -9.27 -23.20
N GLY A 60 24.65 -8.54 -23.61
CA GLY A 60 24.51 -7.15 -23.99
C GLY A 60 25.54 -6.70 -25.02
N ASP A 61 25.21 -5.59 -25.65
CA ASP A 61 26.07 -4.90 -26.61
C ASP A 61 26.28 -3.44 -26.23
N TYR A 62 27.43 -2.93 -26.57
CA TYR A 62 27.72 -1.49 -26.62
C TYR A 62 28.12 -1.12 -28.03
N ALA A 63 27.45 -0.15 -28.64
CA ALA A 63 27.80 0.44 -29.93
C ALA A 63 27.23 1.85 -30.01
N ASP A 64 27.96 2.78 -30.64
CA ASP A 64 27.54 4.17 -30.88
C ASP A 64 26.95 4.87 -29.64
N SER A 65 27.58 4.69 -28.47
CA SER A 65 27.15 5.23 -27.18
C SER A 65 25.80 4.67 -26.66
N VAL A 66 25.34 3.55 -27.21
CA VAL A 66 24.17 2.84 -26.74
C VAL A 66 24.61 1.54 -26.09
N ILE A 67 24.21 1.34 -24.84
CA ILE A 67 24.30 0.06 -24.12
C ILE A 67 22.93 -0.63 -24.24
N MET A 68 22.95 -1.87 -24.70
CA MET A 68 21.74 -2.69 -24.81
C MET A 68 21.94 -4.00 -24.06
N ALA A 69 21.20 -4.20 -22.97
CA ALA A 69 21.06 -5.51 -22.34
C ALA A 69 19.94 -6.29 -23.04
N LYS A 70 20.30 -7.19 -23.96
CA LYS A 70 19.36 -7.99 -24.72
C LYS A 70 18.72 -9.09 -23.89
N ARG A 71 19.49 -9.61 -22.95
CA ARG A 71 19.06 -10.66 -22.03
C ARG A 71 19.77 -10.47 -20.71
N PHE A 72 18.97 -10.23 -19.67
CA PHE A 72 19.39 -10.27 -18.30
C PHE A 72 18.39 -11.15 -17.57
N THR A 73 18.84 -12.28 -17.07
CA THR A 73 17.97 -13.21 -16.35
C THR A 73 18.69 -13.74 -15.13
N MET A 74 17.94 -13.99 -14.08
CA MET A 74 18.44 -14.63 -12.87
C MET A 74 17.29 -15.31 -12.11
N ARG A 75 17.62 -16.20 -11.22
CA ARG A 75 16.70 -16.87 -10.31
C ARG A 75 17.09 -16.57 -8.87
N ASP A 76 16.10 -16.34 -8.04
CA ASP A 76 16.31 -16.35 -6.59
C ASP A 76 16.75 -17.75 -6.14
N ALA A 77 17.79 -17.84 -5.29
CA ALA A 77 18.35 -19.13 -4.90
C ALA A 77 17.45 -19.88 -3.91
N GLU A 78 16.65 -19.18 -3.12
CA GLU A 78 15.81 -19.76 -2.07
C GLU A 78 14.43 -20.17 -2.62
N THR A 79 13.77 -19.28 -3.39
CA THR A 79 12.39 -19.48 -3.85
C THR A 79 12.29 -20.00 -5.28
N ALA A 80 13.39 -20.00 -6.04
CA ALA A 80 13.43 -20.26 -7.47
C ALA A 80 12.68 -19.23 -8.34
N GLY A 81 12.18 -18.16 -7.75
CA GLY A 81 11.55 -17.05 -8.46
C GLY A 81 12.49 -16.47 -9.52
N PHE A 82 11.92 -16.02 -10.62
CA PHE A 82 12.64 -15.60 -11.82
C PHE A 82 12.58 -14.10 -11.99
N VAL A 83 13.69 -13.48 -12.42
CA VAL A 83 13.75 -12.09 -12.85
C VAL A 83 14.30 -12.01 -14.25
N SER A 84 13.65 -11.27 -15.11
CA SER A 84 14.20 -10.88 -16.41
C SER A 84 14.13 -9.36 -16.57
N LEU A 85 15.17 -8.82 -17.17
CA LEU A 85 15.31 -7.39 -17.47
C LEU A 85 15.78 -7.23 -18.90
N SER A 86 15.15 -6.35 -19.66
CA SER A 86 15.74 -5.73 -20.83
C SER A 86 16.00 -4.26 -20.54
N LEU A 87 17.11 -3.75 -21.08
CA LEU A 87 17.55 -2.39 -20.81
C LEU A 87 18.24 -1.81 -22.03
N GLN A 88 17.91 -0.57 -22.34
CA GLN A 88 18.61 0.23 -23.34
C GLN A 88 19.00 1.57 -22.73
N ALA A 89 20.29 1.88 -22.71
CA ALA A 89 20.82 3.17 -22.25
C ALA A 89 21.50 3.88 -23.44
N ASP A 90 20.97 5.02 -23.85
CA ASP A 90 21.57 5.92 -24.82
C ASP A 90 22.36 7.01 -24.06
N LEU A 91 23.69 6.88 -24.08
CA LEU A 91 24.56 7.76 -23.31
C LEU A 91 24.61 9.18 -23.89
N LYS A 92 24.40 9.36 -25.20
CA LYS A 92 24.34 10.68 -25.85
C LYS A 92 23.05 11.41 -25.51
N LYS A 93 21.94 10.69 -25.53
CA LYS A 93 20.61 11.23 -25.18
C LYS A 93 20.33 11.21 -23.70
N ARG A 94 21.20 10.61 -22.91
CA ARG A 94 21.03 10.44 -21.44
C ARG A 94 19.69 9.76 -21.08
N THR A 95 19.30 8.79 -21.89
CA THR A 95 18.04 8.08 -21.69
C THR A 95 18.26 6.64 -21.30
N LEU A 96 17.46 6.16 -20.39
CA LEU A 96 17.36 4.76 -19.97
C LEU A 96 15.93 4.27 -20.22
N ILE A 97 15.79 3.15 -20.93
CA ILE A 97 14.52 2.46 -21.14
C ILE A 97 14.67 1.06 -20.57
N TRP A 98 13.67 0.57 -19.84
CA TRP A 98 13.71 -0.76 -19.22
C TRP A 98 12.36 -1.46 -19.30
N ASP A 99 12.40 -2.79 -19.29
CA ASP A 99 11.27 -3.70 -19.02
C ASP A 99 11.76 -4.78 -18.06
N VAL A 100 11.08 -4.93 -16.93
CA VAL A 100 11.38 -5.90 -15.87
C VAL A 100 10.20 -6.81 -15.71
N ARG A 101 10.44 -8.12 -15.63
CA ARG A 101 9.45 -9.12 -15.24
C ARG A 101 10.03 -9.97 -14.13
N SER A 102 9.25 -10.17 -13.08
CA SER A 102 9.69 -10.91 -11.91
C SER A 102 8.60 -11.80 -11.35
N THR A 103 9.00 -13.01 -10.97
CA THR A 103 8.24 -13.90 -10.08
C THR A 103 9.01 -14.14 -8.76
N ALA A 104 10.16 -13.49 -8.59
CA ALA A 104 10.90 -13.52 -7.33
C ALA A 104 10.17 -12.73 -6.23
N PRO A 105 10.34 -13.10 -4.96
CA PRO A 105 9.74 -12.38 -3.85
C PRO A 105 10.39 -11.01 -3.68
N LEU A 106 9.90 -10.03 -4.46
CA LEU A 106 10.47 -8.68 -4.56
C LEU A 106 10.58 -7.97 -3.22
N VAL A 107 9.80 -8.37 -2.21
CA VAL A 107 9.92 -7.82 -0.86
C VAL A 107 11.30 -8.08 -0.28
N SER A 108 11.82 -9.31 -0.39
CA SER A 108 13.18 -9.64 0.07
C SER A 108 14.24 -8.85 -0.70
N TRP A 109 13.97 -8.54 -1.97
CA TRP A 109 14.85 -7.78 -2.84
C TRP A 109 14.71 -6.28 -2.59
N ALA A 110 13.49 -5.79 -2.36
CA ALA A 110 13.24 -4.39 -1.99
C ALA A 110 13.92 -4.02 -0.67
N VAL A 111 13.86 -4.88 0.35
CA VAL A 111 14.58 -4.71 1.62
C VAL A 111 16.10 -4.59 1.43
N ALA A 112 16.65 -5.29 0.43
CA ALA A 112 18.08 -5.23 0.15
C ALA A 112 18.50 -3.99 -0.67
N ILE A 113 17.57 -3.36 -1.40
CA ILE A 113 17.81 -2.25 -2.33
C ILE A 113 17.23 -0.93 -1.82
N VAL A 114 16.08 -0.99 -1.13
CA VAL A 114 15.32 0.15 -0.59
C VAL A 114 15.33 0.11 0.93
N ASP A 115 14.72 1.07 1.58
CA ASP A 115 14.62 1.12 3.04
C ASP A 115 13.73 0.00 3.59
N GLU A 116 14.23 -0.72 4.61
CA GLU A 116 13.51 -1.79 5.32
C GLU A 116 12.18 -1.30 5.95
N ALA A 117 12.07 0.00 6.24
CA ALA A 117 10.87 0.62 6.78
C ALA A 117 9.66 0.60 5.84
N LEU A 118 9.89 0.45 4.53
CA LEU A 118 8.82 0.43 3.51
C LEU A 118 8.18 -0.95 3.31
N VAL A 119 8.71 -1.98 3.95
CA VAL A 119 8.16 -3.35 3.82
C VAL A 119 7.21 -3.64 4.98
N PRO A 120 5.97 -4.06 4.71
CA PRO A 120 5.03 -4.44 5.76
C PRO A 120 5.62 -5.52 6.65
N LYS A 121 5.65 -5.28 7.96
CA LYS A 121 6.14 -6.27 8.93
C LYS A 121 5.28 -7.53 8.87
N GLU A 122 5.94 -8.70 8.97
CA GLU A 122 5.28 -10.02 9.01
C GLU A 122 4.45 -10.38 7.77
N MET A 123 4.77 -9.81 6.61
CA MET A 123 4.22 -10.27 5.34
C MET A 123 4.94 -11.54 4.88
N LYS A 124 4.18 -12.59 4.55
CA LYS A 124 4.71 -13.86 4.02
C LYS A 124 4.02 -14.20 2.71
N PHE A 125 4.80 -14.44 1.67
CA PHE A 125 4.30 -14.95 0.39
C PHE A 125 4.09 -16.47 0.51
N LEU A 126 2.91 -16.94 0.16
CA LEU A 126 2.55 -18.37 0.09
C LEU A 126 2.49 -18.86 -1.35
N SER A 127 2.59 -17.95 -2.31
CA SER A 127 2.69 -18.20 -3.75
C SER A 127 3.65 -17.21 -4.39
N GLU A 128 4.14 -17.50 -5.58
CA GLU A 128 5.02 -16.61 -6.34
C GLU A 128 4.30 -15.34 -6.74
N PRO A 129 4.86 -14.14 -6.44
CA PRO A 129 4.34 -12.88 -6.96
C PRO A 129 4.69 -12.74 -8.44
N HIS A 130 3.88 -11.98 -9.17
CA HIS A 130 4.17 -11.58 -10.54
C HIS A 130 4.22 -10.06 -10.60
N VAL A 131 5.33 -9.52 -11.08
CA VAL A 131 5.50 -8.07 -11.28
C VAL A 131 6.02 -7.83 -12.67
N GLN A 132 5.40 -6.89 -13.35
CA GLN A 132 5.90 -6.33 -14.59
C GLN A 132 6.04 -4.83 -14.42
N LEU A 133 7.20 -4.29 -14.79
CA LEU A 133 7.53 -2.87 -14.69
C LEU A 133 8.26 -2.45 -15.95
N SER A 134 7.78 -1.44 -16.64
CA SER A 134 8.47 -0.82 -17.77
C SER A 134 8.56 0.69 -17.57
N GLY A 135 9.57 1.31 -18.17
CA GLY A 135 9.70 2.73 -18.00
C GLY A 135 10.82 3.36 -18.82
N ARG A 136 10.90 4.67 -18.66
CA ARG A 136 11.91 5.53 -19.26
C ARG A 136 12.36 6.59 -18.27
N ALA A 137 13.68 6.78 -18.18
CA ALA A 137 14.28 7.90 -17.48
C ALA A 137 15.10 8.76 -18.41
N VAL A 138 15.13 10.07 -18.18
CA VAL A 138 16.04 11.03 -18.80
C VAL A 138 16.87 11.64 -17.68
N PHE A 139 18.18 11.57 -17.81
CA PHE A 139 19.12 12.04 -16.80
C PHE A 139 19.61 13.46 -17.12
N SER A 140 20.02 14.19 -16.08
CA SER A 140 20.70 15.48 -16.17
C SER A 140 22.02 15.38 -16.94
N GLU A 141 22.59 16.53 -17.32
CA GLU A 141 23.86 16.58 -18.11
C GLU A 141 25.01 15.88 -17.42
N ASN A 142 25.08 15.94 -16.11
CA ASN A 142 26.12 15.31 -15.30
C ASN A 142 25.80 13.90 -14.82
N TRP A 143 24.63 13.34 -15.18
CA TRP A 143 24.11 12.04 -14.72
C TRP A 143 23.83 11.93 -13.21
N GLU A 144 23.85 13.04 -12.47
CA GLU A 144 23.63 13.04 -11.02
C GLU A 144 22.16 13.06 -10.61
N GLY A 145 21.26 13.39 -11.53
CA GLY A 145 19.83 13.48 -11.28
C GLY A 145 18.98 12.96 -12.43
N VAL A 146 17.74 12.64 -12.14
CA VAL A 146 16.72 12.26 -13.11
C VAL A 146 15.86 13.50 -13.38
N GLU A 147 15.81 13.96 -14.63
CA GLU A 147 14.98 15.09 -15.08
C GLU A 147 13.55 14.64 -15.36
N HIS A 148 13.40 13.48 -16.00
CA HIS A 148 12.10 12.90 -16.29
C HIS A 148 12.12 11.40 -15.97
N LEU A 149 11.09 10.94 -15.28
CA LEU A 149 10.90 9.53 -14.96
C LEU A 149 9.46 9.14 -15.21
N ASN A 150 9.26 8.22 -16.13
CA ASN A 150 7.97 7.60 -16.38
C ASN A 150 8.11 6.09 -16.17
N ALA A 151 7.23 5.51 -15.40
CA ALA A 151 7.16 4.07 -15.18
C ALA A 151 5.70 3.64 -15.17
N LEU A 152 5.45 2.46 -15.68
CA LEU A 152 4.14 1.81 -15.60
C LEU A 152 4.35 0.33 -15.32
N GLY A 153 3.41 -0.26 -14.62
CA GLY A 153 3.53 -1.66 -14.28
C GLY A 153 2.27 -2.25 -13.69
N SER A 154 2.32 -3.54 -13.47
CA SER A 154 1.32 -4.30 -12.77
C SER A 154 1.96 -5.24 -11.78
N GLY A 155 1.26 -5.47 -10.68
CA GLY A 155 1.66 -6.44 -9.67
C GLY A 155 0.51 -7.37 -9.35
N SER A 156 0.80 -8.65 -9.19
CA SER A 156 -0.16 -9.61 -8.68
C SER A 156 0.55 -10.65 -7.82
N MET A 157 -0.14 -11.14 -6.83
CA MET A 157 0.29 -12.26 -6.00
C MET A 157 -0.90 -13.16 -5.71
N GLY A 158 -0.67 -14.45 -5.61
CA GLY A 158 -1.68 -15.39 -5.13
C GLY A 158 -1.75 -15.36 -3.60
N ALA A 159 -1.83 -16.51 -2.96
CA ALA A 159 -1.96 -16.58 -1.51
C ALA A 159 -0.77 -15.91 -0.78
N PHE A 160 -1.09 -15.13 0.24
CA PHE A 160 -0.13 -14.49 1.13
C PHE A 160 -0.73 -14.33 2.54
N SER A 161 0.09 -13.97 3.52
CA SER A 161 -0.41 -13.62 4.85
C SER A 161 0.23 -12.33 5.37
N VAL A 162 -0.55 -11.56 6.14
CA VAL A 162 -0.10 -10.36 6.85
C VAL A 162 -0.53 -10.49 8.31
N LEU A 163 0.42 -10.41 9.24
CA LEU A 163 0.15 -10.57 10.69
C LEU A 163 -0.67 -11.83 11.02
N GLY A 164 -0.44 -12.92 10.28
CA GLY A 164 -1.13 -14.20 10.45
C GLY A 164 -2.49 -14.32 9.74
N GLU A 165 -3.09 -13.22 9.24
CA GLU A 165 -4.28 -13.27 8.39
C GLU A 165 -3.91 -13.73 6.97
N LYS A 166 -4.72 -14.64 6.41
CA LYS A 166 -4.47 -15.27 5.10
C LYS A 166 -5.34 -14.65 4.02
N PHE A 167 -4.71 -14.16 2.98
CA PHE A 167 -5.34 -13.62 1.79
C PHE A 167 -5.20 -14.59 0.62
N GLN A 168 -6.14 -14.56 -0.29
CA GLN A 168 -6.18 -15.44 -1.46
C GLN A 168 -5.38 -14.88 -2.63
N ARG A 169 -5.46 -13.56 -2.83
CA ARG A 169 -4.72 -12.85 -3.88
C ARG A 169 -4.71 -11.35 -3.64
N ALA A 170 -3.76 -10.69 -4.25
CA ALA A 170 -3.78 -9.25 -4.44
C ALA A 170 -3.30 -8.90 -5.86
N SER A 171 -3.80 -7.81 -6.42
CA SER A 171 -3.33 -7.25 -7.69
C SER A 171 -3.51 -5.74 -7.71
N CYS A 172 -2.66 -5.06 -8.47
CA CYS A 172 -2.84 -3.65 -8.80
C CYS A 172 -2.11 -3.32 -10.10
N ASP A 173 -2.58 -2.27 -10.76
CA ASP A 173 -1.82 -1.56 -11.77
C ASP A 173 -1.29 -0.27 -11.18
N PHE A 174 -0.11 0.14 -11.60
CA PHE A 174 0.48 1.39 -11.15
C PHE A 174 1.20 2.12 -12.26
N SER A 175 1.21 3.44 -12.17
CA SER A 175 2.03 4.28 -13.01
C SER A 175 2.66 5.41 -12.20
N TYR A 176 3.80 5.87 -12.67
CA TYR A 176 4.53 7.01 -12.12
C TYR A 176 4.97 7.92 -13.25
N GLU A 177 4.72 9.19 -13.12
CA GLU A 177 5.09 10.21 -14.08
C GLU A 177 5.56 11.49 -13.37
N ASN A 178 6.87 11.77 -13.43
CA ASN A 178 7.46 13.03 -12.95
C ASN A 178 7.02 13.48 -11.54
N GLY A 179 7.00 12.56 -10.58
CA GLY A 179 6.60 12.85 -9.21
C GLY A 179 5.14 12.51 -8.89
N ASN A 180 4.31 12.31 -9.90
CA ASN A 180 2.94 11.86 -9.72
C ASN A 180 2.85 10.33 -9.77
N PHE A 181 2.00 9.74 -8.96
CA PHE A 181 1.78 8.29 -8.96
C PHE A 181 0.30 7.96 -9.01
N TYR A 182 0.00 6.82 -9.62
CA TYR A 182 -1.35 6.30 -9.76
C TYR A 182 -1.32 4.82 -9.43
N VAL A 183 -2.15 4.38 -8.50
CA VAL A 183 -2.42 2.96 -8.23
C VAL A 183 -3.88 2.74 -8.61
N THR A 184 -4.09 1.91 -9.61
CA THR A 184 -5.43 1.58 -10.13
C THR A 184 -5.66 0.08 -10.03
N ASP A 185 -6.91 -0.33 -10.18
CA ASP A 185 -7.32 -1.74 -10.15
C ASP A 185 -6.78 -2.52 -8.94
N LEU A 186 -6.63 -1.79 -7.80
CA LEU A 186 -6.26 -2.43 -6.55
C LEU A 186 -7.37 -3.40 -6.12
N ASP A 187 -7.06 -4.68 -6.07
CA ASP A 187 -7.98 -5.76 -5.68
C ASP A 187 -7.26 -6.72 -4.74
N ILE A 188 -7.78 -6.85 -3.52
CA ILE A 188 -7.28 -7.78 -2.51
C ILE A 188 -8.44 -8.69 -2.11
N ARG A 189 -8.24 -10.01 -2.18
CA ARG A 189 -9.24 -11.02 -1.85
C ARG A 189 -8.87 -11.78 -0.58
N HIS A 190 -9.85 -11.90 0.27
CA HIS A 190 -9.82 -12.67 1.51
C HIS A 190 -11.00 -13.66 1.50
N PRO A 191 -10.95 -14.83 2.17
CA PRO A 191 -12.09 -15.75 2.25
C PRO A 191 -13.39 -15.12 2.72
N GLY A 192 -13.32 -14.10 3.57
CA GLY A 192 -14.48 -13.39 4.13
C GLY A 192 -14.79 -12.04 3.47
N GLY A 193 -14.16 -11.67 2.34
CA GLY A 193 -14.48 -10.40 1.70
C GLY A 193 -13.37 -9.87 0.79
N SER A 194 -13.42 -8.59 0.45
CA SER A 194 -12.48 -7.97 -0.48
C SER A 194 -12.15 -6.53 -0.09
N PHE A 195 -11.00 -6.05 -0.59
CA PHE A 195 -10.63 -4.65 -0.58
C PHE A 195 -10.29 -4.24 -2.01
N SER A 196 -10.83 -3.14 -2.48
CA SER A 196 -10.61 -2.65 -3.84
C SER A 196 -10.58 -1.12 -3.86
N GLY A 197 -9.98 -0.56 -4.91
CA GLY A 197 -10.00 0.89 -5.07
C GLY A 197 -8.86 1.44 -5.91
N LYS A 198 -8.64 2.73 -5.75
CA LYS A 198 -7.58 3.48 -6.43
C LYS A 198 -7.00 4.55 -5.50
N VAL A 199 -5.72 4.84 -5.70
CA VAL A 199 -5.01 5.92 -5.02
C VAL A 199 -4.22 6.70 -6.05
N MET A 200 -4.31 8.01 -6.02
CA MET A 200 -3.59 8.90 -6.94
C MET A 200 -2.87 9.97 -6.14
N GLY A 201 -1.61 10.19 -6.46
CA GLY A 201 -0.83 11.29 -5.89
C GLY A 201 -0.40 12.25 -6.99
N VAL A 202 -0.83 13.50 -6.93
CA VAL A 202 -0.54 14.53 -7.91
C VAL A 202 -0.17 15.82 -7.18
N ASP A 203 1.01 16.35 -7.47
CA ASP A 203 1.49 17.63 -6.91
C ASP A 203 1.44 17.75 -5.38
N GLY A 204 1.54 16.62 -4.67
CA GLY A 204 1.49 16.56 -3.20
C GLY A 204 0.09 16.28 -2.64
N GLU A 205 -0.95 16.27 -3.45
CA GLU A 205 -2.29 15.84 -3.06
C GLU A 205 -2.46 14.34 -3.31
N ILE A 206 -2.90 13.57 -2.31
CA ILE A 206 -3.28 12.16 -2.43
C ILE A 206 -4.80 12.06 -2.47
N LYS A 207 -5.34 11.54 -3.57
CA LYS A 207 -6.76 11.19 -3.71
C LYS A 207 -6.94 9.70 -3.46
N ILE A 208 -7.93 9.38 -2.65
CA ILE A 208 -8.24 8.01 -2.21
C ILE A 208 -9.69 7.71 -2.57
N ASP A 209 -9.92 6.53 -3.13
CA ASP A 209 -11.27 5.99 -3.37
C ASP A 209 -11.17 4.48 -3.19
N VAL A 210 -11.55 4.00 -2.01
CA VAL A 210 -11.42 2.59 -1.62
C VAL A 210 -12.70 2.05 -1.00
N HIS A 211 -12.94 0.78 -1.25
CA HIS A 211 -14.07 0.02 -0.74
C HIS A 211 -13.57 -1.30 -0.14
N SER A 212 -14.05 -1.64 1.04
CA SER A 212 -13.70 -2.87 1.75
C SER A 212 -14.94 -3.57 2.28
N THR A 213 -14.98 -4.88 2.07
CA THR A 213 -15.88 -5.82 2.74
C THR A 213 -15.09 -6.87 3.53
N LEU A 214 -13.81 -6.59 3.81
CA LEU A 214 -12.95 -7.49 4.59
C LEU A 214 -13.49 -7.63 6.02
N PRO A 215 -13.37 -8.82 6.63
CA PRO A 215 -13.65 -8.97 8.05
C PRO A 215 -12.84 -7.98 8.89
N MET A 216 -13.42 -7.48 9.98
CA MET A 216 -12.78 -6.47 10.83
C MET A 216 -11.37 -6.88 11.27
N LYS A 217 -11.17 -8.16 11.59
CA LYS A 217 -9.85 -8.70 11.97
C LYS A 217 -8.81 -8.54 10.86
N ALA A 218 -9.20 -8.79 9.61
CA ALA A 218 -8.30 -8.63 8.45
C ALA A 218 -8.00 -7.15 8.18
N MET A 219 -9.01 -6.26 8.26
CA MET A 219 -8.80 -4.81 8.15
C MET A 219 -7.85 -4.27 9.22
N LEU A 220 -8.04 -4.66 10.48
CA LEU A 220 -7.14 -4.28 11.57
C LEU A 220 -5.73 -4.84 11.40
N GLY A 221 -5.61 -6.07 10.89
CA GLY A 221 -4.32 -6.68 10.54
C GLY A 221 -3.57 -5.84 9.50
N MET A 222 -4.25 -5.45 8.43
CA MET A 222 -3.67 -4.58 7.40
C MET A 222 -3.30 -3.19 7.96
N ALA A 223 -4.19 -2.56 8.71
CA ALA A 223 -3.94 -1.25 9.29
C ALA A 223 -2.75 -1.28 10.27
N ARG A 224 -2.64 -2.30 11.11
CA ARG A 224 -1.51 -2.48 12.07
C ARG A 224 -0.19 -2.76 11.38
N SER A 225 -0.19 -3.34 10.18
CA SER A 225 1.05 -3.54 9.42
C SER A 225 1.67 -2.23 8.95
N ILE A 226 0.85 -1.17 8.83
CA ILE A 226 1.26 0.17 8.37
C ILE A 226 1.42 1.12 9.55
N ALA A 227 0.44 1.15 10.47
CA ALA A 227 0.36 2.05 11.62
C ALA A 227 0.01 1.25 12.90
N PRO A 228 0.98 0.53 13.51
CA PRO A 228 0.70 -0.45 14.58
C PRO A 228 0.10 0.17 15.85
N GLU A 229 0.43 1.43 16.17
CA GLU A 229 0.01 2.07 17.42
C GLU A 229 -1.39 2.70 17.33
N ASP A 230 -1.82 3.10 16.13
CA ASP A 230 -3.07 3.85 15.91
C ASP A 230 -4.26 2.96 15.57
N ALA A 231 -4.01 1.75 15.04
CA ALA A 231 -5.06 0.84 14.58
C ALA A 231 -5.67 0.02 15.73
N LYS A 232 -6.51 0.66 16.54
CA LYS A 232 -7.23 0.02 17.66
C LYS A 232 -8.72 0.33 17.58
N LEU A 233 -9.55 -0.68 17.87
CA LEU A 233 -10.97 -0.45 18.10
C LEU A 233 -11.19 0.10 19.53
N PRO A 234 -12.27 0.85 19.75
CA PRO A 234 -12.72 1.15 21.10
C PRO A 234 -12.84 -0.14 21.94
N PRO A 235 -12.36 -0.16 23.18
CA PRO A 235 -12.21 -1.40 23.97
C PRO A 235 -13.53 -2.15 24.21
N ALA A 236 -14.66 -1.47 24.10
CA ALA A 236 -15.97 -2.07 24.31
C ALA A 236 -16.72 -2.42 23.02
N LEU A 237 -16.08 -2.23 21.84
CA LEU A 237 -16.67 -2.50 20.54
C LEU A 237 -16.23 -3.87 20.02
N GLU A 238 -17.19 -4.76 19.81
CA GLU A 238 -17.01 -6.06 19.17
C GLU A 238 -17.87 -6.11 17.89
N ILE A 239 -17.28 -6.44 16.77
CA ILE A 239 -17.94 -6.57 15.46
C ILE A 239 -17.87 -8.03 15.07
N ARG A 240 -19.03 -8.68 14.94
CA ARG A 240 -19.16 -10.10 14.58
C ARG A 240 -19.62 -10.31 13.15
N GLY A 241 -20.42 -9.38 12.62
CA GLY A 241 -20.93 -9.46 11.27
C GLY A 241 -19.97 -8.92 10.22
N ASP A 242 -20.45 -8.88 8.99
CA ASP A 242 -19.67 -8.46 7.83
C ASP A 242 -19.67 -6.93 7.71
N PRO A 243 -18.51 -6.26 7.86
CA PRO A 243 -18.41 -4.82 7.68
C PRO A 243 -18.30 -4.44 6.22
N GLU A 244 -18.87 -3.30 5.87
CA GLU A 244 -18.61 -2.59 4.62
C GLU A 244 -18.05 -1.22 4.96
N LEU A 245 -16.93 -0.85 4.34
CA LEU A 245 -16.25 0.43 4.52
C LEU A 245 -15.96 1.06 3.17
N LYS A 246 -16.36 2.32 2.99
CA LYS A 246 -15.97 3.16 1.86
C LYS A 246 -15.23 4.38 2.38
N VAL A 247 -14.10 4.69 1.78
CA VAL A 247 -13.32 5.90 2.09
C VAL A 247 -12.98 6.59 0.78
N TYR A 248 -13.37 7.84 0.64
CA TYR A 248 -13.06 8.65 -0.53
C TYR A 248 -12.78 10.09 -0.14
N GLY A 249 -11.87 10.72 -0.89
CA GLY A 249 -11.48 12.10 -0.62
C GLY A 249 -10.01 12.38 -0.91
N SER A 250 -9.48 13.43 -0.28
CA SER A 250 -8.11 13.85 -0.50
C SER A 250 -7.39 14.25 0.79
N VAL A 251 -6.06 14.13 0.69
CA VAL A 251 -5.10 14.46 1.74
C VAL A 251 -3.95 15.23 1.12
N ASP A 252 -3.55 16.35 1.71
CA ASP A 252 -2.39 17.13 1.30
C ASP A 252 -1.13 16.67 2.05
N MET A 253 -0.08 16.37 1.29
CA MET A 253 1.27 16.05 1.76
C MET A 253 2.26 17.17 1.47
N GLY A 254 1.79 18.31 0.93
CA GLY A 254 2.62 19.42 0.47
C GLY A 254 3.47 19.09 -0.75
N LYS A 255 4.06 20.13 -1.35
CA LYS A 255 4.88 19.98 -2.56
C LYS A 255 6.06 19.02 -2.32
N GLY A 256 6.23 18.08 -3.27
CA GLY A 256 7.31 17.11 -3.25
C GLY A 256 7.20 16.07 -2.12
N TRP A 257 5.99 15.83 -1.59
CA TRP A 257 5.69 14.80 -0.58
C TRP A 257 6.43 15.01 0.76
N LYS A 258 6.81 16.24 1.08
CA LYS A 258 7.63 16.60 2.26
C LYS A 258 6.89 17.41 3.31
N GLY A 259 5.64 17.74 3.07
CA GLY A 259 4.79 18.47 4.02
C GLY A 259 4.24 17.57 5.12
N PRO A 260 3.70 18.16 6.18
CA PRO A 260 2.94 17.42 7.17
C PRO A 260 1.66 16.88 6.53
N PHE A 261 1.27 15.68 6.93
CA PHE A 261 0.00 15.08 6.55
C PHE A 261 -1.18 15.98 7.01
N GLN A 262 -1.98 16.45 6.07
CA GLN A 262 -3.18 17.22 6.35
C GLN A 262 -4.36 16.62 5.59
N VAL A 263 -5.44 16.37 6.30
CA VAL A 263 -6.68 15.92 5.66
C VAL A 263 -7.37 17.14 5.04
N ASP A 264 -7.47 17.18 3.71
CA ASP A 264 -8.30 18.18 3.05
C ASP A 264 -9.77 17.86 3.28
N ARG A 265 -10.17 16.70 2.79
CA ARG A 265 -11.51 16.18 2.94
C ARG A 265 -11.53 14.68 2.75
N LEU A 266 -11.92 13.94 3.78
CA LEU A 266 -12.19 12.50 3.68
C LEU A 266 -13.62 12.23 4.07
N GLN A 267 -14.32 11.46 3.26
CA GLN A 267 -15.65 10.95 3.55
C GLN A 267 -15.54 9.45 3.83
N ILE A 268 -16.16 9.03 4.91
CA ILE A 268 -16.13 7.66 5.40
C ILE A 268 -17.58 7.20 5.53
N GLU A 269 -17.92 6.12 4.84
CA GLU A 269 -19.18 5.40 5.01
C GLU A 269 -18.85 4.01 5.54
N ALA A 270 -19.48 3.63 6.63
CA ALA A 270 -19.32 2.32 7.23
C ALA A 270 -20.67 1.72 7.55
N SER A 271 -20.82 0.43 7.33
CA SER A 271 -21.98 -0.34 7.79
C SER A 271 -21.54 -1.72 8.24
N VAL A 272 -22.28 -2.28 9.17
CA VAL A 272 -21.99 -3.60 9.71
C VAL A 272 -23.24 -4.20 10.35
N THR A 273 -23.36 -5.51 10.30
CA THR A 273 -24.35 -6.28 11.05
C THR A 273 -23.73 -6.88 12.30
N ASP A 274 -24.55 -7.30 13.26
CA ASP A 274 -24.13 -8.00 14.48
C ASP A 274 -22.98 -7.30 15.23
N VAL A 275 -23.33 -6.22 15.90
CA VAL A 275 -22.39 -5.34 16.63
C VAL A 275 -22.71 -5.38 18.12
N PHE A 276 -21.68 -5.51 18.95
CA PHE A 276 -21.76 -5.35 20.39
C PHE A 276 -20.99 -4.10 20.82
N TYR A 277 -21.65 -3.27 21.59
CA TYR A 277 -20.99 -2.14 22.22
C TYR A 277 -21.43 -2.02 23.67
N GLN A 278 -20.50 -1.98 24.60
CA GLN A 278 -20.77 -1.93 26.06
C GLN A 278 -21.66 -3.09 26.53
N GLY A 279 -21.58 -4.26 25.89
CA GLY A 279 -22.45 -5.40 26.23
C GLY A 279 -23.86 -5.34 25.64
N VAL A 280 -24.18 -4.27 24.89
CA VAL A 280 -25.47 -4.14 24.21
C VAL A 280 -25.33 -4.62 22.77
N GLU A 281 -26.21 -5.53 22.34
CA GLU A 281 -26.25 -6.11 21.01
C GLU A 281 -27.09 -5.25 20.07
N PHE A 282 -26.57 -5.00 18.85
CA PHE A 282 -27.24 -4.32 17.77
C PHE A 282 -27.30 -5.22 16.52
N VAL A 283 -28.43 -5.29 15.88
CA VAL A 283 -28.64 -6.01 14.62
C VAL A 283 -27.80 -5.38 13.50
N SER A 284 -27.69 -4.06 13.50
CA SER A 284 -26.86 -3.34 12.55
C SER A 284 -26.39 -1.98 13.08
N ALA A 285 -25.26 -1.55 12.54
CA ALA A 285 -24.76 -0.19 12.72
C ALA A 285 -24.39 0.39 11.35
N ALA A 286 -24.67 1.67 11.14
CA ALA A 286 -24.24 2.42 9.96
C ALA A 286 -23.74 3.80 10.39
N ALA A 287 -22.66 4.25 9.77
CA ALA A 287 -22.06 5.55 10.06
C ALA A 287 -21.64 6.25 8.76
N ARG A 288 -21.83 7.57 8.73
CA ARG A 288 -21.26 8.47 7.75
C ARG A 288 -20.55 9.60 8.47
N ALA A 289 -19.30 9.80 8.11
CA ALA A 289 -18.50 10.88 8.68
C ALA A 289 -17.69 11.58 7.60
N GLU A 290 -17.43 12.85 7.84
CA GLU A 290 -16.58 13.69 7.03
C GLU A 290 -15.48 14.29 7.90
N LEU A 291 -14.25 14.18 7.45
CA LEU A 291 -13.08 14.79 8.06
C LEU A 291 -12.63 15.95 7.18
N ILE A 292 -12.48 17.14 7.73
CA ILE A 292 -11.94 18.33 7.06
C ILE A 292 -10.91 18.96 7.99
N GLY A 293 -9.66 18.91 7.62
CA GLY A 293 -8.57 19.37 8.48
C GLY A 293 -8.55 18.58 9.80
N ARG A 294 -8.88 19.27 10.90
CA ARG A 294 -9.00 18.67 12.25
C ARG A 294 -10.44 18.51 12.72
N SER A 295 -11.39 18.83 11.86
CA SER A 295 -12.82 18.73 12.17
C SER A 295 -13.33 17.36 11.76
N VAL A 296 -14.13 16.75 12.61
CA VAL A 296 -14.88 15.52 12.32
C VAL A 296 -16.35 15.86 12.37
N ASN A 297 -17.06 15.61 11.28
CA ASN A 297 -18.50 15.77 11.18
C ASN A 297 -19.14 14.41 10.96
N VAL A 298 -19.83 13.89 11.97
CA VAL A 298 -20.64 12.66 11.88
C VAL A 298 -22.02 13.09 11.40
N THR A 299 -22.29 12.88 10.11
CA THR A 299 -23.58 13.23 9.52
C THR A 299 -24.66 12.21 9.79
N GLN A 300 -24.26 11.01 10.17
CA GLN A 300 -25.15 9.91 10.48
C GLN A 300 -24.40 8.86 11.30
N LEU A 301 -24.99 8.44 12.44
CA LEU A 301 -24.68 7.20 13.13
C LEU A 301 -26.02 6.58 13.51
N ASP A 302 -26.34 5.43 12.91
CA ASP A 302 -27.53 4.65 13.18
C ASP A 302 -27.14 3.33 13.84
N LEU A 303 -27.68 3.06 15.01
CA LEU A 303 -27.57 1.76 15.70
C LEU A 303 -28.99 1.18 15.81
N VAL A 304 -29.20 0.00 15.25
CA VAL A 304 -30.52 -0.64 15.16
C VAL A 304 -30.55 -1.92 15.98
N ARG A 305 -31.59 -2.04 16.82
CA ARG A 305 -31.93 -3.23 17.59
C ARG A 305 -33.35 -3.68 17.21
N ASP A 306 -33.72 -4.88 17.63
CA ASP A 306 -35.09 -5.40 17.43
C ASP A 306 -36.16 -4.56 18.20
N ASP A 307 -35.79 -3.97 19.34
CA ASP A 307 -36.67 -3.20 20.22
C ASP A 307 -36.55 -1.69 20.06
N GLY A 308 -35.65 -1.20 19.19
CA GLY A 308 -35.49 0.22 18.96
C GLY A 308 -34.22 0.60 18.22
N ARG A 309 -33.93 1.92 18.17
CA ARG A 309 -32.76 2.47 17.50
C ARG A 309 -32.21 3.69 18.21
N VAL A 310 -30.93 3.97 17.91
CA VAL A 310 -30.26 5.22 18.25
C VAL A 310 -29.79 5.86 16.96
N LYS A 311 -30.06 7.14 16.81
CA LYS A 311 -29.45 8.00 15.79
C LYS A 311 -28.62 9.07 16.45
N LEU A 312 -27.44 9.31 15.93
CA LEU A 312 -26.59 10.39 16.40
C LEU A 312 -26.03 11.15 15.19
N GLU A 313 -26.07 12.45 15.29
CA GLU A 313 -25.39 13.40 14.40
C GLU A 313 -24.54 14.33 15.27
N GLY A 314 -23.39 14.74 14.79
CA GLY A 314 -22.56 15.63 15.59
C GLY A 314 -21.32 16.12 14.86
N SER A 315 -20.73 17.15 15.42
CA SER A 315 -19.46 17.69 14.93
C SER A 315 -18.49 17.89 16.09
N TYR A 316 -17.24 17.64 15.81
CA TYR A 316 -16.13 17.84 16.74
C TYR A 316 -15.10 18.76 16.07
N LEU A 317 -14.79 19.88 16.71
CA LEU A 317 -13.78 20.83 16.28
C LEU A 317 -12.89 21.22 17.46
N GLY A 318 -11.69 20.68 17.49
CA GLY A 318 -10.73 20.93 18.56
C GLY A 318 -11.18 20.39 19.92
N THR A 319 -11.80 21.23 20.74
CA THR A 319 -12.35 20.87 22.07
C THR A 319 -13.88 20.87 22.09
N ASP A 320 -14.51 21.43 21.05
CA ASP A 320 -15.95 21.62 21.00
C ASP A 320 -16.61 20.41 20.32
N LEU A 321 -17.52 19.77 21.06
CA LEU A 321 -18.37 18.69 20.58
C LEU A 321 -19.83 19.18 20.60
N VAL A 322 -20.46 19.20 19.43
CA VAL A 322 -21.89 19.47 19.30
C VAL A 322 -22.56 18.23 18.75
N PHE A 323 -23.62 17.76 19.39
CA PHE A 323 -24.31 16.56 18.93
C PHE A 323 -25.82 16.63 19.16
N THR A 324 -26.53 15.86 18.35
CA THR A 324 -27.96 15.55 18.51
C THR A 324 -28.13 14.05 18.52
N LEU A 325 -28.79 13.55 19.53
CA LEU A 325 -29.11 12.13 19.69
C LEU A 325 -30.64 11.97 19.73
N GLU A 326 -31.14 11.05 18.90
CA GLU A 326 -32.52 10.60 18.92
C GLU A 326 -32.54 9.11 19.24
N SER A 327 -33.34 8.67 20.22
CA SER A 327 -33.43 7.27 20.56
C SER A 327 -34.82 6.91 21.04
N ASN A 328 -35.28 5.70 20.70
CA ASN A 328 -36.44 5.04 21.27
C ASN A 328 -36.08 3.74 21.99
N LEU A 329 -34.80 3.56 22.33
CA LEU A 329 -34.37 2.49 23.23
C LEU A 329 -34.83 2.76 24.67
N LYS A 330 -34.88 1.70 25.45
CA LYS A 330 -35.15 1.82 26.90
C LYS A 330 -34.07 2.67 27.58
N PRO A 331 -34.45 3.53 28.55
CA PRO A 331 -33.50 4.43 29.21
C PRO A 331 -32.29 3.72 29.83
N GLU A 332 -32.48 2.54 30.40
CA GLU A 332 -31.39 1.74 31.01
C GLU A 332 -30.33 1.32 30.01
N LEU A 333 -30.72 1.08 28.75
CA LEU A 333 -29.79 0.76 27.67
C LEU A 333 -28.99 2.01 27.23
N LEU A 334 -29.64 3.18 27.23
CA LEU A 334 -28.95 4.43 26.91
C LEU A 334 -27.91 4.80 27.99
N GLU A 335 -28.22 4.56 29.25
CA GLU A 335 -27.28 4.71 30.36
C GLU A 335 -26.08 3.77 30.20
N THR A 336 -26.32 2.51 29.82
CA THR A 336 -25.27 1.54 29.54
C THR A 336 -24.37 1.99 28.38
N LEU A 337 -24.96 2.49 27.29
CA LEU A 337 -24.24 2.96 26.12
C LEU A 337 -23.44 4.23 26.37
N ALA A 338 -24.01 5.16 27.13
CA ALA A 338 -23.38 6.42 27.47
C ALA A 338 -22.33 6.27 28.60
N GLY A 339 -22.40 5.20 29.37
CA GLY A 339 -21.51 5.00 30.49
C GLY A 339 -21.63 6.16 31.50
N ASN A 340 -20.49 6.77 31.87
CA ASN A 340 -20.47 7.88 32.82
C ASN A 340 -20.88 9.24 32.24
N TRP A 341 -21.25 9.31 30.97
CA TRP A 341 -21.56 10.57 30.27
C TRP A 341 -23.01 11.00 30.41
N PHE A 342 -23.89 10.04 30.71
CA PHE A 342 -25.31 10.28 30.80
C PHE A 342 -25.94 9.36 31.89
N SER A 343 -26.74 9.94 32.76
CA SER A 343 -27.59 9.19 33.67
C SER A 343 -29.01 9.80 33.64
N VAL A 344 -30.01 8.93 33.59
CA VAL A 344 -31.40 9.34 33.73
C VAL A 344 -31.64 9.70 35.18
N PRO A 345 -32.16 10.88 35.54
CA PRO A 345 -32.46 11.25 36.90
C PRO A 345 -33.46 10.24 37.49
N GLU A 346 -33.19 9.71 38.69
CA GLU A 346 -33.98 8.66 39.36
C GLU A 346 -35.50 8.99 39.50
N HIS A 347 -35.85 10.28 39.51
CA HIS A 347 -37.22 10.74 39.59
C HIS A 347 -37.94 10.84 38.25
N LEU A 348 -37.23 10.62 37.12
CA LEU A 348 -37.79 10.70 35.77
C LEU A 348 -38.27 9.32 35.32
N GLN A 349 -39.55 9.05 35.47
CA GLN A 349 -40.18 7.83 34.93
C GLN A 349 -40.49 8.06 33.45
N LEU A 350 -39.68 7.49 32.57
CA LEU A 350 -39.93 7.52 31.13
C LEU A 350 -40.86 6.33 30.75
N PRO A 351 -41.83 6.55 29.85
CA PRO A 351 -42.64 5.44 29.31
C PRO A 351 -41.76 4.48 28.51
N GLU A 352 -42.12 3.19 28.45
CA GLU A 352 -41.38 2.14 27.71
C GLU A 352 -41.10 2.46 26.24
N LYS A 353 -41.88 3.34 25.64
CA LYS A 353 -41.75 3.78 24.25
C LYS A 353 -41.56 5.31 24.15
N ALA A 354 -40.72 5.86 25.00
CA ALA A 354 -40.36 7.28 24.88
C ALA A 354 -39.37 7.50 23.73
N VAL A 355 -39.55 8.59 23.01
CA VAL A 355 -38.50 9.11 22.10
C VAL A 355 -37.72 10.14 22.89
N LEU A 356 -36.41 9.88 23.05
CA LEU A 356 -35.53 10.77 23.76
C LEU A 356 -34.75 11.61 22.74
N TRP A 357 -34.80 12.92 22.91
CA TRP A 357 -33.99 13.87 22.15
C TRP A 357 -32.99 14.54 23.08
N VAL A 358 -31.70 14.41 22.78
CA VAL A 358 -30.64 15.05 23.55
C VAL A 358 -29.86 15.95 22.59
N HIS A 359 -29.69 17.18 23.00
CA HIS A 359 -28.81 18.13 22.32
C HIS A 359 -27.75 18.55 23.32
N GLY A 360 -26.48 18.42 22.94
CA GLY A 360 -25.34 18.71 23.80
C GLY A 360 -24.28 19.57 23.10
N ARG A 361 -23.52 20.28 23.93
CA ARG A 361 -22.36 21.06 23.51
C ARG A 361 -21.22 20.84 24.50
#